data_8e14ae3c18968ccf51f3340f6e488891
#
_entry.id   8e14ae3c18968ccf51f3340f6e488891
#
_cell.length_a   1.000
_cell.length_b   1.000
_cell.length_c   1.000
_cell.angle_alpha   90.00
_cell.angle_beta   90.00
_cell.angle_gamma   90.00
#
_symmetry.space_group_name_H-M   'P 1'
#
loop_
_entity.id
_entity.type
_entity.pdbx_description
1 polymer ?
#
loop_
_entity_poly.entity_id
_entity_poly.type
_entity_poly.pdbx_seq_one_letter_code
_entity_poly.pdbx_strand_id
1 'polypeptide(L)'
;IESGLLKDDLGLVYEIGTLSKILAPALRIGYMIGPGGPLLDAVVQKTSDAGFSAPLINQEIASYLLDHHASEQIARVNAGYRQKAKSVRHWIDSQLGDHLVECRGGSAGFYFYLTLDGIATHENSAFFRFLARTTGRPEIDGHPPDKHPRVVYLPGEFCVHPQGDLVTIGQNQFRLSYGFEELPRIEQAIDWMRQAISYAHTSGG
;
A
#
# COMPACT_ATOMS: atom_id res chain seq x y z
N ILE A 1 -16.26 -1.13 -19.87
CA ILE A 1 -16.01 -2.12 -18.80
C ILE A 1 -17.29 -2.92 -18.64
N GLU A 2 -17.38 -4.04 -19.34
CA GLU A 2 -18.42 -5.04 -19.08
C GLU A 2 -18.10 -5.81 -17.80
N SER A 3 -18.12 -5.17 -16.66
CA SER A 3 -18.29 -5.92 -15.43
C SER A 3 -19.79 -6.04 -15.21
N GLY A 4 -20.38 -7.20 -15.45
CA GLY A 4 -21.80 -7.46 -15.19
C GLY A 4 -22.20 -7.36 -13.72
N LEU A 5 -21.33 -6.76 -12.89
CA LEU A 5 -21.49 -6.49 -11.48
C LEU A 5 -21.98 -5.06 -11.17
N LEU A 6 -21.87 -4.13 -12.11
CA LEU A 6 -22.29 -2.74 -11.91
C LEU A 6 -23.22 -2.31 -13.04
N LYS A 7 -24.50 -2.66 -12.90
CA LYS A 7 -25.56 -1.98 -13.64
C LYS A 7 -25.84 -0.66 -12.93
N ASP A 8 -25.44 0.44 -13.58
CA ASP A 8 -25.72 1.79 -13.09
C ASP A 8 -26.90 2.39 -13.86
N ASP A 9 -28.10 1.85 -13.62
CA ASP A 9 -29.31 2.33 -14.24
C ASP A 9 -29.70 3.75 -13.76
N LEU A 10 -29.08 4.24 -12.68
CA LEU A 10 -29.34 5.56 -12.08
C LEU A 10 -28.28 6.61 -12.44
N GLY A 11 -27.20 6.22 -13.11
CA GLY A 11 -26.13 7.15 -13.44
C GLY A 11 -25.37 7.70 -12.22
N LEU A 12 -25.16 6.89 -11.19
CA LEU A 12 -24.56 7.32 -9.93
C LEU A 12 -23.14 6.74 -9.71
N VAL A 13 -22.69 5.85 -10.57
CA VAL A 13 -21.38 5.18 -10.41
C VAL A 13 -20.31 5.90 -11.22
N TYR A 14 -19.23 6.27 -10.54
CA TYR A 14 -18.04 6.87 -11.12
C TYR A 14 -16.83 6.00 -10.83
N GLU A 15 -16.07 5.63 -11.86
CA GLU A 15 -14.78 4.96 -11.72
C GLU A 15 -13.66 6.00 -11.68
N ILE A 16 -12.81 5.91 -10.66
CA ILE A 16 -11.59 6.72 -10.56
C ILE A 16 -10.41 5.77 -10.63
N GLY A 17 -9.52 5.98 -11.59
CA GLY A 17 -8.40 5.11 -11.82
C GLY A 17 -7.08 5.84 -12.05
N THR A 18 -6.01 5.06 -12.14
CA THR A 18 -4.67 5.57 -12.41
C THR A 18 -3.87 4.62 -13.28
N LEU A 19 -3.02 5.15 -14.13
CA LEU A 19 -2.06 4.38 -14.92
C LEU A 19 -0.74 4.12 -14.18
N SER A 20 -0.56 4.71 -12.99
CA SER A 20 0.69 4.63 -12.23
C SER A 20 1.11 3.19 -11.86
N LYS A 21 0.16 2.26 -11.72
CA LYS A 21 0.42 0.89 -11.27
C LYS A 21 0.46 -0.14 -12.40
N ILE A 22 -0.11 0.19 -13.55
CA ILE A 22 -0.18 -0.70 -14.72
C ILE A 22 0.79 -0.31 -15.83
N LEU A 23 1.11 0.98 -15.97
CA LEU A 23 2.09 1.47 -16.93
C LEU A 23 3.33 2.04 -16.23
N ALA A 24 3.26 3.30 -15.82
CA ALA A 24 4.37 3.95 -15.14
C ALA A 24 3.90 5.10 -14.24
N PRO A 25 4.38 5.19 -12.98
CA PRO A 25 4.01 6.26 -12.06
C PRO A 25 4.51 7.64 -12.53
N ALA A 26 5.58 7.68 -13.34
CA ALA A 26 6.15 8.92 -13.88
C ALA A 26 5.24 9.61 -14.91
N LEU A 27 4.32 8.91 -15.53
CA LEU A 27 3.36 9.51 -16.49
C LEU A 27 2.38 10.49 -15.82
N ARG A 28 2.15 10.37 -14.53
CA ARG A 28 1.23 11.23 -13.74
C ARG A 28 -0.17 11.31 -14.34
N ILE A 29 -0.74 10.18 -14.77
CA ILE A 29 -2.08 10.10 -15.34
C ILE A 29 -3.02 9.37 -14.41
N GLY A 30 -4.10 10.05 -14.04
CA GLY A 30 -5.31 9.47 -13.48
C GLY A 30 -6.49 9.75 -14.41
N TYR A 31 -7.56 9.01 -14.24
CA TYR A 31 -8.78 9.20 -15.04
C TYR A 31 -10.03 9.04 -14.18
N MET A 32 -11.11 9.64 -14.64
CA MET A 32 -12.45 9.46 -14.11
C MET A 32 -13.39 9.10 -15.26
N ILE A 33 -14.16 8.05 -15.09
CA ILE A 33 -15.19 7.59 -16.04
C ILE A 33 -16.52 7.57 -15.30
N GLY A 34 -17.56 8.12 -15.91
CA GLY A 34 -18.89 8.14 -15.33
C GLY A 34 -19.92 8.71 -16.29
N PRO A 35 -21.19 8.74 -15.87
CA PRO A 35 -22.25 9.33 -16.66
C PRO A 35 -22.00 10.84 -16.84
N GLY A 36 -22.40 11.38 -17.99
CA GLY A 36 -22.44 12.82 -18.22
C GLY A 36 -23.41 13.51 -17.25
N GLY A 37 -23.10 14.75 -16.88
CA GLY A 37 -23.97 15.55 -16.03
C GLY A 37 -23.22 16.52 -15.11
N PRO A 38 -23.93 17.22 -14.22
CA PRO A 38 -23.39 18.35 -13.45
C PRO A 38 -22.14 18.01 -12.62
N LEU A 39 -22.03 16.78 -12.10
CA LEU A 39 -20.86 16.37 -11.32
C LEU A 39 -19.62 16.24 -12.21
N LEU A 40 -19.74 15.55 -13.36
CA LEU A 40 -18.63 15.40 -14.29
C LEU A 40 -18.20 16.75 -14.86
N ASP A 41 -19.17 17.61 -15.21
CA ASP A 41 -18.91 18.96 -15.70
C ASP A 41 -18.15 19.80 -14.66
N ALA A 42 -18.56 19.72 -13.39
CA ALA A 42 -17.88 20.41 -12.30
C ALA A 42 -16.44 19.90 -12.09
N VAL A 43 -16.19 18.59 -12.23
CA VAL A 43 -14.85 18.02 -12.15
C VAL A 43 -13.97 18.47 -13.31
N VAL A 44 -14.51 18.51 -14.54
CA VAL A 44 -13.81 19.02 -15.73
C VAL A 44 -13.46 20.49 -15.54
N GLN A 45 -14.41 21.33 -15.10
CA GLN A 45 -14.16 22.74 -14.81
C GLN A 45 -13.10 22.91 -13.72
N LYS A 46 -13.21 22.17 -12.62
CA LYS A 46 -12.22 22.22 -11.53
C LYS A 46 -10.82 21.81 -11.98
N THR A 47 -10.72 20.82 -12.86
CA THR A 47 -9.45 20.39 -13.44
C THR A 47 -8.80 21.49 -14.27
N SER A 48 -9.60 22.20 -15.06
CA SER A 48 -9.15 23.35 -15.85
C SER A 48 -8.69 24.52 -14.97
N ASP A 49 -9.44 24.82 -13.91
CA ASP A 49 -9.14 25.92 -12.98
C ASP A 49 -7.90 25.62 -12.12
N ALA A 50 -7.63 24.35 -11.81
CA ALA A 50 -6.53 23.93 -10.95
C ALA A 50 -5.19 23.73 -11.66
N GLY A 51 -5.07 24.06 -12.95
CA GLY A 51 -3.83 23.96 -13.71
C GLY A 51 -3.82 22.91 -14.81
N PHE A 52 -5.00 22.59 -15.31
CA PHE A 52 -5.25 21.67 -16.42
C PHE A 52 -5.04 20.19 -16.09
N SER A 53 -5.31 19.32 -17.05
CA SER A 53 -5.11 17.88 -16.95
C SER A 53 -3.64 17.51 -17.19
N ALA A 54 -3.35 16.20 -17.20
CA ALA A 54 -2.01 15.69 -17.53
C ALA A 54 -1.52 16.26 -18.88
N PRO A 55 -0.19 16.49 -19.05
CA PRO A 55 0.37 16.98 -20.31
C PRO A 55 -0.03 16.10 -21.49
N LEU A 56 -0.37 16.73 -22.63
CA LEU A 56 -0.83 16.00 -23.81
C LEU A 56 0.15 14.92 -24.27
N ILE A 57 1.45 15.22 -24.24
CA ILE A 57 2.50 14.24 -24.61
C ILE A 57 2.42 12.98 -23.73
N ASN A 58 2.13 13.11 -22.44
CA ASN A 58 1.99 11.96 -21.54
C ASN A 58 0.70 11.18 -21.83
N GLN A 59 -0.37 11.89 -22.24
CA GLN A 59 -1.62 11.26 -22.64
C GLN A 59 -1.44 10.47 -23.94
N GLU A 60 -0.74 11.01 -24.94
CA GLU A 60 -0.44 10.32 -26.21
C GLU A 60 0.44 9.06 -25.97
N ILE A 61 1.47 9.17 -25.13
CA ILE A 61 2.29 8.02 -24.74
C ILE A 61 1.43 6.96 -24.05
N ALA A 62 0.57 7.36 -23.14
CA ALA A 62 -0.30 6.44 -22.43
C ALA A 62 -1.30 5.76 -23.35
N SER A 63 -1.92 6.52 -24.27
CA SER A 63 -2.85 5.97 -25.27
C SER A 63 -2.16 4.91 -26.13
N TYR A 64 -0.99 5.22 -26.68
CA TYR A 64 -0.21 4.27 -27.46
C TYR A 64 0.13 3.00 -26.67
N LEU A 65 0.57 3.13 -25.41
CA LEU A 65 0.90 1.99 -24.57
C LEU A 65 -0.33 1.16 -24.21
N LEU A 66 -1.47 1.78 -23.97
CA LEU A 66 -2.72 1.08 -23.68
C LEU A 66 -3.20 0.25 -24.89
N ASP A 67 -3.10 0.83 -26.08
CA ASP A 67 -3.57 0.19 -27.30
C ASP A 67 -2.68 -0.98 -27.74
N HIS A 68 -1.35 -0.89 -27.49
CA HIS A 68 -0.40 -1.83 -28.08
C HIS A 68 0.31 -2.73 -27.08
N HIS A 69 0.43 -2.33 -25.80
CA HIS A 69 1.30 -3.02 -24.84
C HIS A 69 0.64 -3.35 -23.49
N ALA A 70 -0.58 -2.86 -23.21
CA ALA A 70 -1.20 -3.00 -21.89
C ALA A 70 -1.37 -4.46 -21.46
N SER A 71 -1.88 -5.32 -22.33
CA SER A 71 -2.14 -6.73 -22.01
C SER A 71 -0.87 -7.49 -21.63
N GLU A 72 0.21 -7.30 -22.39
CA GLU A 72 1.51 -7.92 -22.12
C GLU A 72 2.10 -7.39 -20.81
N GLN A 73 2.07 -6.08 -20.62
CA GLN A 73 2.59 -5.43 -19.41
C GLN A 73 1.84 -5.90 -18.16
N ILE A 74 0.52 -5.97 -18.20
CA ILE A 74 -0.32 -6.45 -17.09
C ILE A 74 0.00 -7.90 -16.77
N ALA A 75 0.13 -8.76 -17.78
CA ALA A 75 0.49 -10.16 -17.58
C ALA A 75 1.86 -10.32 -16.89
N ARG A 76 2.87 -9.55 -17.33
CA ARG A 76 4.22 -9.54 -16.77
C ARG A 76 4.24 -9.05 -15.34
N VAL A 77 3.59 -7.92 -15.06
CA VAL A 77 3.48 -7.34 -13.71
C VAL A 77 2.77 -8.29 -12.75
N ASN A 78 1.67 -8.88 -13.19
CA ASN A 78 0.91 -9.83 -12.37
C ASN A 78 1.71 -11.10 -12.06
N ALA A 79 2.49 -11.61 -13.00
CA ALA A 79 3.36 -12.77 -12.77
C ALA A 79 4.42 -12.46 -11.69
N GLY A 80 5.10 -11.32 -11.79
CA GLY A 80 6.09 -10.86 -10.81
C GLY A 80 5.49 -10.67 -9.41
N TYR A 81 4.35 -9.98 -9.31
CA TYR A 81 3.70 -9.77 -8.01
C TYR A 81 3.15 -11.05 -7.39
N ARG A 82 2.63 -12.01 -8.18
CA ARG A 82 2.21 -13.30 -7.66
C ARG A 82 3.37 -14.07 -7.03
N GLN A 83 4.53 -14.06 -7.66
CA GLN A 83 5.72 -14.70 -7.10
C GLN A 83 6.16 -14.02 -5.80
N LYS A 84 6.28 -12.70 -5.79
CA LYS A 84 6.61 -11.93 -4.58
C LYS A 84 5.58 -12.21 -3.47
N ALA A 85 4.29 -12.14 -3.76
CA ALA A 85 3.23 -12.36 -2.79
C ALA A 85 3.32 -13.74 -2.12
N LYS A 86 3.62 -14.80 -2.88
CA LYS A 86 3.79 -16.16 -2.33
C LYS A 86 4.94 -16.23 -1.35
N SER A 87 6.11 -15.66 -1.69
CA SER A 87 7.28 -15.67 -0.82
C SER A 87 7.03 -14.84 0.43
N VAL A 88 6.49 -13.63 0.27
CA VAL A 88 6.20 -12.73 1.40
C VAL A 88 5.16 -13.34 2.33
N ARG A 89 4.10 -13.94 1.79
CA ARG A 89 3.09 -14.64 2.60
C ARG A 89 3.70 -15.79 3.40
N HIS A 90 4.57 -16.59 2.78
CA HIS A 90 5.27 -17.67 3.46
C HIS A 90 6.10 -17.15 4.64
N TRP A 91 6.85 -16.07 4.47
CA TRP A 91 7.65 -15.48 5.56
C TRP A 91 6.78 -14.85 6.65
N ILE A 92 5.68 -14.21 6.29
CA ILE A 92 4.72 -13.69 7.27
C ILE A 92 4.16 -14.85 8.11
N ASP A 93 3.67 -15.91 7.48
CA ASP A 93 3.08 -17.05 8.17
C ASP A 93 4.10 -17.78 9.04
N SER A 94 5.34 -17.97 8.57
CA SER A 94 6.38 -18.71 9.30
C SER A 94 7.06 -17.92 10.41
N GLN A 95 7.15 -16.58 10.30
CA GLN A 95 7.90 -15.75 11.26
C GLN A 95 7.00 -14.93 12.18
N LEU A 96 5.80 -14.59 11.75
CA LEU A 96 4.87 -13.73 12.49
C LEU A 96 3.55 -14.44 12.84
N GLY A 97 3.28 -15.64 12.30
CA GLY A 97 1.98 -16.31 12.36
C GLY A 97 1.41 -16.40 13.78
N ASP A 98 2.24 -16.75 14.78
CA ASP A 98 1.84 -16.87 16.19
C ASP A 98 1.41 -15.54 16.84
N HIS A 99 1.70 -14.42 16.20
CA HIS A 99 1.42 -13.07 16.65
C HIS A 99 0.35 -12.36 15.80
N LEU A 100 -0.25 -13.06 14.85
CA LEU A 100 -1.23 -12.50 13.93
C LEU A 100 -2.66 -12.88 14.29
N VAL A 101 -3.53 -11.90 14.44
CA VAL A 101 -4.97 -12.10 14.43
C VAL A 101 -5.47 -12.31 13.00
N GLU A 102 -4.93 -11.54 12.06
CA GLU A 102 -5.34 -11.58 10.66
C GLU A 102 -4.24 -11.10 9.71
N CYS A 103 -4.20 -11.68 8.51
CA CYS A 103 -3.38 -11.23 7.41
C CYS A 103 -4.20 -11.22 6.10
N ARG A 104 -4.54 -10.04 5.62
CA ARG A 104 -5.26 -9.82 4.35
C ARG A 104 -4.31 -9.41 3.24
N GLY A 105 -4.63 -9.74 2.00
CA GLY A 105 -3.85 -9.36 0.82
C GLY A 105 -3.13 -10.53 0.15
N GLY A 106 -2.28 -10.19 -0.83
CA GLY A 106 -1.47 -11.15 -1.59
C GLY A 106 -2.18 -11.83 -2.76
N SER A 107 -3.50 -11.73 -2.89
CA SER A 107 -4.27 -12.21 -4.06
C SER A 107 -4.38 -11.17 -5.17
N ALA A 108 -4.27 -9.90 -4.82
CA ALA A 108 -4.28 -8.76 -5.75
C ALA A 108 -3.45 -7.60 -5.17
N GLY A 109 -3.02 -6.70 -6.05
CA GLY A 109 -2.20 -5.55 -5.65
C GLY A 109 -0.80 -5.96 -5.19
N PHE A 110 -0.22 -5.18 -4.28
CA PHE A 110 1.14 -5.37 -3.76
C PHE A 110 1.26 -4.99 -2.28
N TYR A 111 0.18 -5.20 -1.53
CA TYR A 111 0.11 -4.95 -0.09
C TYR A 111 -0.36 -6.19 0.66
N PHE A 112 0.16 -6.33 1.88
CA PHE A 112 -0.46 -7.08 2.95
C PHE A 112 -0.97 -6.10 4.01
N TYR A 113 -2.10 -6.43 4.61
CA TYR A 113 -2.67 -5.71 5.75
C TYR A 113 -2.74 -6.68 6.92
N LEU A 114 -1.97 -6.40 7.96
CA LEU A 114 -1.77 -7.29 9.08
C LEU A 114 -2.42 -6.71 10.33
N THR A 115 -2.98 -7.59 11.16
CA THR A 115 -3.48 -7.27 12.51
C THR A 115 -2.67 -8.10 13.49
N LEU A 116 -1.90 -7.44 14.38
CA LEU A 116 -1.14 -8.10 15.43
C LEU A 116 -1.99 -8.32 16.68
N ASP A 117 -1.73 -9.40 17.40
CA ASP A 117 -2.39 -9.73 18.67
C ASP A 117 -1.79 -8.90 19.82
N GLY A 118 -2.58 -7.96 20.34
CA GLY A 118 -2.21 -7.13 21.50
C GLY A 118 -1.00 -6.21 21.33
N ILE A 119 -0.48 -6.04 20.10
CA ILE A 119 0.70 -5.22 19.84
C ILE A 119 0.28 -3.93 19.10
N ALA A 120 0.55 -2.79 19.70
CA ALA A 120 0.32 -1.49 19.10
C ALA A 120 1.31 -1.22 17.94
N THR A 121 0.79 -0.65 16.84
CA THR A 121 1.54 -0.40 15.60
C THR A 121 1.61 1.08 15.20
N HIS A 122 1.04 1.98 16.00
CA HIS A 122 1.10 3.43 15.76
C HIS A 122 2.53 3.97 15.92
N GLU A 123 2.80 5.18 15.43
CA GLU A 123 4.16 5.74 15.33
C GLU A 123 4.91 5.86 16.68
N ASN A 124 4.19 5.99 17.79
CA ASN A 124 4.78 6.06 19.13
C ASN A 124 4.93 4.69 19.80
N SER A 125 4.47 3.60 19.19
CA SER A 125 4.57 2.27 19.75
C SER A 125 6.01 1.74 19.79
N ALA A 126 6.29 0.82 20.71
CA ALA A 126 7.59 0.17 20.80
C ALA A 126 7.92 -0.60 19.51
N PHE A 127 6.93 -1.25 18.89
CA PHE A 127 7.06 -1.96 17.63
C PHE A 127 7.50 -1.03 16.49
N PHE A 128 6.81 0.11 16.30
CA PHE A 128 7.18 1.06 15.26
C PHE A 128 8.56 1.68 15.51
N ARG A 129 8.83 2.13 16.73
CA ARG A 129 10.11 2.76 17.09
C ARG A 129 11.30 1.84 16.89
N PHE A 130 11.15 0.53 17.17
CA PHE A 130 12.19 -0.46 16.88
C PHE A 130 12.48 -0.53 15.37
N LEU A 131 11.46 -0.64 14.54
CA LEU A 131 11.59 -0.74 13.09
C LEU A 131 12.08 0.56 12.44
N ALA A 132 11.61 1.69 12.91
CA ALA A 132 12.03 3.03 12.44
C ALA A 132 13.41 3.45 12.95
N ARG A 133 14.03 2.67 13.86
CA ARG A 133 15.33 2.99 14.50
C ARG A 133 15.28 4.32 15.24
N THR A 134 14.27 4.47 16.11
CA THR A 134 14.02 5.68 16.92
C THR A 134 13.76 5.34 18.39
N THR A 135 14.33 4.23 18.87
CA THR A 135 14.17 3.78 20.26
C THR A 135 14.97 4.62 21.26
N GLY A 136 15.99 5.35 20.81
CA GLY A 136 16.97 6.02 21.63
C GLY A 136 18.08 5.10 22.13
N ARG A 137 18.12 3.83 21.70
CA ARG A 137 19.12 2.82 22.08
C ARG A 137 20.09 2.59 20.91
N PRO A 138 21.38 2.94 21.06
CA PRO A 138 22.36 2.82 19.97
C PRO A 138 22.52 1.40 19.45
N GLU A 139 22.36 0.37 20.30
CA GLU A 139 22.43 -1.03 19.93
C GLU A 139 21.31 -1.46 18.95
N ILE A 140 20.18 -0.73 18.95
CA ILE A 140 19.05 -0.94 18.04
C ILE A 140 19.11 0.03 16.87
N ASP A 141 19.31 1.30 17.16
CA ASP A 141 19.19 2.39 16.19
C ASP A 141 20.44 2.57 15.33
N GLY A 142 21.60 2.11 15.81
CA GLY A 142 22.92 2.44 15.28
C GLY A 142 23.43 3.80 15.75
N HIS A 143 24.70 4.09 15.49
CA HIS A 143 25.30 5.38 15.79
C HIS A 143 25.31 6.29 14.56
N PRO A 144 25.07 7.61 14.68
CA PRO A 144 25.33 8.54 13.60
C PRO A 144 26.83 8.56 13.22
N PRO A 145 27.21 8.57 11.91
CA PRO A 145 26.31 8.60 10.74
C PRO A 145 25.75 7.23 10.32
N ASP A 146 26.21 6.11 10.90
CA ASP A 146 25.92 4.72 10.47
C ASP A 146 24.70 4.16 11.20
N LYS A 147 23.53 4.70 10.91
CA LYS A 147 22.27 4.14 11.44
C LYS A 147 21.96 2.79 10.84
N HIS A 148 21.41 1.89 11.66
CA HIS A 148 20.94 0.59 11.17
C HIS A 148 19.81 0.74 10.14
N PRO A 149 19.68 -0.20 9.19
CA PRO A 149 18.58 -0.20 8.22
C PRO A 149 17.23 -0.20 8.93
N ARG A 150 16.29 0.57 8.38
CA ARG A 150 14.95 0.73 8.96
C ARG A 150 13.88 0.14 8.07
N VAL A 151 12.80 -0.27 8.69
CA VAL A 151 11.55 -0.65 8.04
C VAL A 151 10.49 0.38 8.40
N VAL A 152 9.82 0.91 7.39
CA VAL A 152 8.70 1.84 7.57
C VAL A 152 7.47 1.24 6.89
N TYR A 153 6.38 1.20 7.62
CA TYR A 153 5.08 0.74 7.14
C TYR A 153 4.04 1.86 7.35
N LEU A 154 2.83 1.68 6.83
CA LEU A 154 1.74 2.58 7.13
C LEU A 154 0.94 2.04 8.32
N PRO A 155 0.92 2.72 9.49
CA PRO A 155 0.10 2.35 10.63
C PRO A 155 -1.38 2.29 10.27
N GLY A 156 -2.09 1.32 10.87
CA GLY A 156 -3.52 1.10 10.62
C GLY A 156 -4.40 2.25 11.09
N GLU A 157 -3.96 3.02 12.08
CA GLU A 157 -4.68 4.21 12.55
C GLU A 157 -4.92 5.24 11.41
N PHE A 158 -4.04 5.30 10.41
CA PHE A 158 -4.23 6.14 9.21
C PHE A 158 -5.08 5.48 8.12
N CYS A 159 -5.49 4.23 8.31
CA CYS A 159 -6.32 3.49 7.36
C CYS A 159 -7.78 3.40 7.81
N VAL A 160 -8.13 3.94 8.97
CA VAL A 160 -9.49 3.93 9.54
C VAL A 160 -9.98 5.37 9.75
N HIS A 161 -11.29 5.55 9.72
CA HIS A 161 -11.86 6.85 10.03
C HIS A 161 -11.71 7.14 11.54
N PRO A 162 -11.21 8.32 11.95
CA PRO A 162 -10.88 8.61 13.36
C PRO A 162 -12.09 8.64 14.31
N GLN A 163 -13.30 8.68 13.78
CA GLN A 163 -14.57 8.59 14.54
C GLN A 163 -15.36 7.31 14.19
N GLY A 164 -14.73 6.33 13.56
CA GLY A 164 -15.37 5.07 13.15
C GLY A 164 -15.17 3.95 14.16
N ASP A 165 -15.87 2.86 13.98
CA ASP A 165 -15.90 1.69 14.86
C ASP A 165 -14.57 0.91 14.84
N LEU A 166 -13.71 1.16 13.85
CA LEU A 166 -12.46 0.42 13.63
C LEU A 166 -11.24 1.09 14.29
N VAL A 167 -11.40 2.21 15.00
CA VAL A 167 -10.30 2.95 15.60
C VAL A 167 -9.44 2.08 16.51
N THR A 168 -10.08 1.31 17.39
CA THR A 168 -9.36 0.45 18.35
C THR A 168 -8.56 -0.65 17.65
N ILE A 169 -9.16 -1.34 16.69
CA ILE A 169 -8.45 -2.40 15.95
C ILE A 169 -7.36 -1.80 15.04
N GLY A 170 -7.60 -0.61 14.48
CA GLY A 170 -6.62 0.12 13.66
C GLY A 170 -5.29 0.38 14.36
N GLN A 171 -5.29 0.48 15.69
CA GLN A 171 -4.07 0.66 16.47
C GLN A 171 -3.14 -0.56 16.49
N ASN A 172 -3.66 -1.76 16.19
CA ASN A 172 -2.88 -2.99 16.11
C ASN A 172 -2.68 -3.44 14.66
N GLN A 173 -3.02 -2.60 13.70
CA GLN A 173 -2.96 -2.91 12.27
C GLN A 173 -1.87 -2.12 11.57
N PHE A 174 -1.38 -2.68 10.47
CA PHE A 174 -0.48 -1.96 9.56
C PHE A 174 -0.52 -2.51 8.15
N ARG A 175 -0.19 -1.63 7.19
CA ARG A 175 -0.08 -1.97 5.77
C ARG A 175 1.37 -2.12 5.37
N LEU A 176 1.74 -3.31 4.91
CA LEU A 176 3.06 -3.64 4.39
C LEU A 176 3.03 -3.68 2.86
N SER A 177 3.91 -2.89 2.20
CA SER A 177 4.11 -2.94 0.76
C SER A 177 5.25 -3.90 0.41
N TYR A 178 5.02 -4.78 -0.57
CA TYR A 178 6.07 -5.64 -1.15
C TYR A 178 6.38 -5.29 -2.61
N GLY A 179 5.84 -4.18 -3.11
CA GLY A 179 5.92 -3.85 -4.53
C GLY A 179 7.31 -3.45 -5.00
N PHE A 180 8.05 -2.69 -4.21
CA PHE A 180 9.29 -2.07 -4.64
C PHE A 180 10.55 -2.91 -4.32
N GLU A 181 10.70 -3.33 -3.08
CA GLU A 181 11.93 -3.98 -2.61
C GLU A 181 12.15 -5.38 -3.19
N GLU A 182 13.41 -5.80 -3.22
CA GLU A 182 13.79 -7.15 -3.64
C GLU A 182 13.49 -8.18 -2.52
N LEU A 183 13.24 -9.43 -2.92
CA LEU A 183 12.84 -10.50 -2.00
C LEU A 183 13.74 -10.67 -0.77
N PRO A 184 15.09 -10.70 -0.88
CA PRO A 184 15.96 -10.84 0.29
C PRO A 184 15.82 -9.70 1.30
N ARG A 185 15.56 -8.47 0.83
CA ARG A 185 15.35 -7.32 1.71
C ARG A 185 14.00 -7.37 2.41
N ILE A 186 12.97 -7.91 1.73
CA ILE A 186 11.64 -8.10 2.32
C ILE A 186 11.70 -9.19 3.40
N GLU A 187 12.38 -10.30 3.13
CA GLU A 187 12.60 -11.37 4.11
C GLU A 187 13.27 -10.83 5.38
N GLN A 188 14.34 -10.08 5.21
CA GLN A 188 15.02 -9.42 6.33
C GLN A 188 14.12 -8.42 7.08
N ALA A 189 13.29 -7.67 6.39
CA ALA A 189 12.34 -6.75 7.01
C ALA A 189 11.32 -7.51 7.88
N ILE A 190 10.85 -8.67 7.43
CA ILE A 190 9.94 -9.53 8.21
C ILE A 190 10.64 -10.12 9.45
N ASP A 191 11.90 -10.53 9.35
CA ASP A 191 12.67 -10.95 10.53
C ASP A 191 12.83 -9.79 11.53
N TRP A 192 13.09 -8.59 11.07
CA TRP A 192 13.11 -7.42 11.97
C TRP A 192 11.75 -7.13 12.60
N MET A 193 10.64 -7.40 11.90
CA MET A 193 9.30 -7.30 12.50
C MET A 193 9.12 -8.32 13.62
N ARG A 194 9.58 -9.55 13.46
CA ARG A 194 9.60 -10.56 14.53
C ARG A 194 10.41 -10.10 15.75
N GLN A 195 11.59 -9.52 15.52
CA GLN A 195 12.40 -8.93 16.59
C GLN A 195 11.70 -7.75 17.28
N ALA A 196 11.02 -6.89 16.51
CA ALA A 196 10.25 -5.76 17.03
C ALA A 196 9.07 -6.20 17.90
N ILE A 197 8.42 -7.32 17.57
CA ILE A 197 7.39 -7.96 18.40
C ILE A 197 7.98 -8.36 19.75
N SER A 198 9.11 -9.08 19.74
CA SER A 198 9.80 -9.47 20.98
C SER A 198 10.21 -8.25 21.82
N TYR A 199 10.68 -7.21 21.16
CA TYR A 199 11.04 -5.94 21.83
C TYR A 199 9.81 -5.24 22.43
N ALA A 200 8.68 -5.21 21.75
CA ALA A 200 7.46 -4.59 22.25
C ALA A 200 6.95 -5.30 23.52
N HIS A 201 6.98 -6.64 23.55
CA HIS A 201 6.62 -7.41 24.74
C HIS A 201 7.51 -7.11 25.95
N THR A 202 8.81 -6.87 25.75
CA THR A 202 9.76 -6.64 26.85
C THR A 202 9.82 -5.17 27.30
N SER A 203 9.37 -4.24 26.46
CA SER A 203 9.45 -2.79 26.74
C SER A 203 8.19 -2.24 27.40
N GLY A 204 7.20 -3.09 27.71
CA GLY A 204 5.90 -2.70 28.31
C GLY A 204 5.15 -1.81 27.33
N GLY A 205 4.36 -2.41 26.42
CA GLY A 205 3.67 -1.75 25.35
C GLY A 205 2.76 -0.63 25.72
#